data_ab55c283121ae3025c0662d523933b15
#
_entry.id   ab55c283121ae3025c0662d523933b15
#
_cell.length_a   1.000
_cell.length_b   1.000
_cell.length_c   1.000
_cell.angle_alpha   90.00
_cell.angle_beta   90.00
_cell.angle_gamma   90.00
#
_symmetry.space_group_name_H-M   'P 1'
#
loop_
_entity.id
_entity.type
_entity.pdbx_description
1 polymer ?
#
loop_
_entity_poly.entity_id
_entity_poly.type
_entity_poly.pdbx_seq_one_letter_code
_entity_poly.pdbx_strand_id
1 'polypeptide(L)'
;GGDVNADSFMSSLHDAYDDKNTKGIIIRINSPGGSPVQAGIINDEIKRQRKLHPTIPVYAVVEDICASGGYYIAAAADKIYVDKASIVGSIGVLMDGYGFTEVMKKVGVERRLRTAGKNKAMLDPFSEVNPKHQALAQTMLNEIHEQFKAVVRNGRGARLKETPETFSGLFWSGEQSIKLGLADALGSADYVAREVIKQEEIVDYTYQDTVLDRFAKRLGASM
;
A
#
# COMPACT_ATOMS: atom_id res chain seq x y z
N GLY A 1 -9.11 7.46 -8.48
CA GLY A 1 -8.46 6.17 -8.56
C GLY A 1 -9.41 5.09 -8.08
N GLY A 2 -9.46 3.96 -8.75
CA GLY A 2 -10.22 2.81 -8.30
C GLY A 2 -9.46 2.01 -7.25
N ASP A 3 -10.17 1.11 -6.56
CA ASP A 3 -9.53 0.16 -5.63
C ASP A 3 -8.62 -0.80 -6.42
N VAL A 4 -7.34 -0.81 -6.07
CA VAL A 4 -6.38 -1.78 -6.61
C VAL A 4 -6.41 -3.00 -5.70
N ASN A 5 -6.69 -4.16 -6.29
CA ASN A 5 -6.56 -5.44 -5.61
C ASN A 5 -5.33 -6.22 -6.12
N ALA A 6 -4.88 -7.17 -5.33
CA ALA A 6 -3.70 -7.94 -5.66
C ALA A 6 -3.86 -8.75 -6.95
N ASP A 7 -5.04 -9.32 -7.21
CA ASP A 7 -5.26 -10.18 -8.38
C ASP A 7 -5.09 -9.41 -9.68
N SER A 8 -5.73 -8.22 -9.79
CA SER A 8 -5.60 -7.36 -10.98
C SER A 8 -4.16 -6.89 -11.18
N PHE A 9 -3.47 -6.52 -10.09
CA PHE A 9 -2.08 -6.10 -10.15
C PHE A 9 -1.16 -7.25 -10.59
N MET A 10 -1.34 -8.44 -10.02
CA MET A 10 -0.53 -9.61 -10.37
C MET A 10 -0.71 -10.00 -11.83
N SER A 11 -1.95 -9.97 -12.36
CA SER A 11 -2.19 -10.21 -13.78
C SER A 11 -1.37 -9.26 -14.66
N SER A 12 -1.47 -7.95 -14.39
CA SER A 12 -0.71 -6.93 -15.12
C SER A 12 0.81 -7.13 -15.02
N LEU A 13 1.29 -7.50 -13.83
CA LEU A 13 2.71 -7.75 -13.61
C LEU A 13 3.20 -8.98 -14.39
N HIS A 14 2.39 -10.04 -14.42
CA HIS A 14 2.70 -11.26 -15.17
C HIS A 14 2.72 -10.98 -16.67
N ASP A 15 1.71 -10.29 -17.20
CA ASP A 15 1.65 -9.91 -18.62
C ASP A 15 2.89 -9.11 -19.04
N ALA A 16 3.35 -8.19 -18.17
CA ALA A 16 4.57 -7.42 -18.41
C ALA A 16 5.84 -8.29 -18.43
N TYR A 17 5.92 -9.31 -17.60
CA TYR A 17 7.06 -10.25 -17.60
C TYR A 17 7.02 -11.28 -18.73
N ASP A 18 5.83 -11.64 -19.21
CA ASP A 18 5.62 -12.60 -20.30
C ASP A 18 5.98 -12.00 -21.67
N ASP A 19 5.98 -10.67 -21.78
CA ASP A 19 6.46 -10.00 -22.99
C ASP A 19 7.98 -10.12 -23.11
N LYS A 20 8.43 -10.82 -24.14
CA LYS A 20 9.85 -11.09 -24.43
C LYS A 20 10.67 -9.82 -24.72
N ASN A 21 10.00 -8.71 -25.03
CA ASN A 21 10.65 -7.43 -25.34
C ASN A 21 10.88 -6.60 -24.08
N THR A 22 10.30 -6.96 -22.94
CA THR A 22 10.43 -6.22 -21.68
C THR A 22 11.90 -6.11 -21.25
N LYS A 23 12.36 -4.86 -21.08
CA LYS A 23 13.73 -4.52 -20.62
C LYS A 23 13.77 -4.02 -19.19
N GLY A 24 12.64 -3.63 -18.65
CA GLY A 24 12.43 -3.16 -17.27
C GLY A 24 10.96 -2.88 -17.03
N ILE A 25 10.55 -2.93 -15.79
CA ILE A 25 9.17 -2.70 -15.38
C ILE A 25 9.11 -1.45 -14.52
N ILE A 26 8.16 -0.58 -14.82
CA ILE A 26 7.86 0.62 -14.06
C ILE A 26 6.51 0.45 -13.37
N ILE A 27 6.52 0.43 -12.04
CA ILE A 27 5.31 0.46 -11.22
C ILE A 27 5.03 1.92 -10.88
N ARG A 28 4.05 2.52 -11.52
CA ARG A 28 3.58 3.88 -11.21
C ARG A 28 2.70 3.82 -9.98
N ILE A 29 2.99 4.67 -9.00
CA ILE A 29 2.30 4.67 -7.71
C ILE A 29 1.74 6.07 -7.42
N ASN A 30 0.41 6.13 -7.27
CA ASN A 30 -0.30 7.28 -6.77
C ASN A 30 -1.36 6.79 -5.76
N SER A 31 -0.93 6.49 -4.53
CA SER A 31 -1.76 5.80 -3.53
C SER A 31 -1.49 6.30 -2.11
N PRO A 32 -2.54 6.63 -1.34
CA PRO A 32 -2.42 6.95 0.08
C PRO A 32 -2.26 5.69 0.96
N GLY A 33 -2.34 4.51 0.38
CA GLY A 33 -2.31 3.22 1.07
C GLY A 33 -3.63 2.47 1.02
N GLY A 34 -3.84 1.56 1.95
CA GLY A 34 -5.02 0.71 2.00
C GLY A 34 -4.76 -0.57 2.78
N SER A 35 -5.36 -1.67 2.35
CA SER A 35 -5.27 -2.96 3.03
C SER A 35 -3.81 -3.47 3.13
N PRO A 36 -3.31 -3.75 4.34
CA PRO A 36 -1.98 -4.32 4.52
C PRO A 36 -1.85 -5.72 3.90
N VAL A 37 -2.94 -6.47 3.81
CA VAL A 37 -2.95 -7.80 3.18
C VAL A 37 -2.73 -7.69 1.68
N GLN A 38 -3.47 -6.79 1.01
CA GLN A 38 -3.30 -6.56 -0.43
C GLN A 38 -1.89 -6.05 -0.76
N ALA A 39 -1.40 -5.10 0.03
CA ALA A 39 -0.05 -4.57 -0.12
C ALA A 39 1.03 -5.65 0.09
N GLY A 40 0.83 -6.54 1.06
CA GLY A 40 1.72 -7.66 1.34
C GLY A 40 1.80 -8.66 0.18
N ILE A 41 0.65 -9.09 -0.33
CA ILE A 41 0.57 -10.01 -1.48
C ILE A 41 1.29 -9.42 -2.69
N ILE A 42 1.04 -8.15 -3.01
CA ILE A 42 1.70 -7.45 -4.13
C ILE A 42 3.21 -7.36 -3.91
N ASN A 43 3.65 -6.96 -2.72
CA ASN A 43 5.07 -6.85 -2.38
C ASN A 43 5.80 -8.21 -2.55
N ASP A 44 5.20 -9.29 -2.06
CA ASP A 44 5.78 -10.62 -2.14
C ASP A 44 5.85 -11.10 -3.58
N GLU A 45 4.83 -10.83 -4.41
CA GLU A 45 4.83 -11.19 -5.82
C GLU A 45 5.89 -10.41 -6.61
N ILE A 46 6.03 -9.10 -6.38
CA ILE A 46 7.11 -8.32 -7.00
C ILE A 46 8.47 -8.94 -6.67
N LYS A 47 8.72 -9.26 -5.40
CA LYS A 47 9.97 -9.89 -4.97
C LYS A 47 10.19 -11.26 -5.61
N ARG A 48 9.11 -12.06 -5.76
CA ARG A 48 9.17 -13.37 -6.41
C ARG A 48 9.55 -13.22 -7.88
N GLN A 49 8.90 -12.34 -8.61
CA GLN A 49 9.15 -12.09 -10.03
C GLN A 49 10.57 -11.56 -10.27
N ARG A 50 11.05 -10.64 -9.44
CA ARG A 50 12.43 -10.14 -9.50
C ARG A 50 13.47 -11.26 -9.33
N LYS A 51 13.18 -12.26 -8.49
CA LYS A 51 14.07 -13.44 -8.35
C LYS A 51 14.06 -14.34 -9.58
N LEU A 52 12.91 -14.50 -10.22
CA LEU A 52 12.75 -15.32 -11.42
C LEU A 52 13.35 -14.64 -12.66
N HIS A 53 13.31 -13.30 -12.70
CA HIS A 53 13.75 -12.49 -13.83
C HIS A 53 14.83 -11.48 -13.43
N PRO A 54 16.02 -11.92 -12.97
CA PRO A 54 17.04 -11.04 -12.38
C PRO A 54 17.63 -10.02 -13.37
N THR A 55 17.39 -10.19 -14.65
CA THR A 55 17.85 -9.28 -15.73
C THR A 55 16.82 -8.20 -16.06
N ILE A 56 15.59 -8.28 -15.54
CA ILE A 56 14.51 -7.32 -15.76
C ILE A 56 14.31 -6.52 -14.46
N PRO A 57 14.86 -5.31 -14.36
CA PRO A 57 14.72 -4.49 -13.16
C PRO A 57 13.29 -3.98 -12.99
N VAL A 58 12.89 -3.80 -11.73
CA VAL A 58 11.60 -3.22 -11.36
C VAL A 58 11.84 -1.88 -10.66
N TYR A 59 11.28 -0.81 -11.18
CA TYR A 59 11.34 0.52 -10.62
C TYR A 59 9.97 0.99 -10.15
N ALA A 60 9.89 1.48 -8.92
CA ALA A 60 8.72 2.22 -8.45
C ALA A 60 8.89 3.70 -8.81
N VAL A 61 7.88 4.29 -9.42
CA VAL A 61 7.83 5.72 -9.72
C VAL A 61 6.63 6.33 -9.03
N VAL A 62 6.90 7.19 -8.08
CA VAL A 62 5.87 7.88 -7.31
C VAL A 62 5.38 9.10 -8.08
N GLU A 63 4.08 9.21 -8.24
CA GLU A 63 3.43 10.41 -8.77
C GLU A 63 3.19 11.40 -7.61
N ASP A 64 1.94 11.69 -7.24
CA ASP A 64 1.66 12.64 -6.15
C ASP A 64 1.95 12.05 -4.78
N ILE A 65 1.53 10.79 -4.55
CA ILE A 65 1.60 10.16 -3.22
C ILE A 65 1.95 8.67 -3.28
N CYS A 66 2.82 8.26 -2.37
CA CYS A 66 3.15 6.87 -2.10
C CYS A 66 3.25 6.67 -0.59
N ALA A 67 2.13 6.46 0.05
CA ALA A 67 2.02 6.42 1.50
C ALA A 67 1.48 5.08 2.00
N SER A 68 1.83 4.68 3.22
CA SER A 68 1.32 3.49 3.90
C SER A 68 1.43 2.23 3.00
N GLY A 69 0.32 1.54 2.70
CA GLY A 69 0.30 0.37 1.80
C GLY A 69 0.94 0.62 0.43
N GLY A 70 0.85 1.85 -0.11
CA GLY A 70 1.55 2.23 -1.34
C GLY A 70 3.07 2.15 -1.19
N TYR A 71 3.60 2.64 -0.07
CA TYR A 71 5.04 2.54 0.22
C TYR A 71 5.47 1.10 0.55
N TYR A 72 4.59 0.31 1.16
CA TYR A 72 4.82 -1.12 1.37
C TYR A 72 5.10 -1.84 0.05
N ILE A 73 4.32 -1.52 -1.00
CA ILE A 73 4.49 -2.04 -2.35
C ILE A 73 5.80 -1.50 -2.97
N ALA A 74 6.04 -0.19 -2.90
CA ALA A 74 7.22 0.45 -3.46
C ALA A 74 8.52 -0.13 -2.92
N ALA A 75 8.55 -0.52 -1.64
CA ALA A 75 9.72 -1.12 -0.99
C ALA A 75 10.16 -2.46 -1.60
N ALA A 76 9.33 -3.10 -2.45
CA ALA A 76 9.69 -4.30 -3.19
C ALA A 76 10.51 -4.02 -4.46
N ALA A 77 10.55 -2.79 -4.95
CA ALA A 77 11.27 -2.42 -6.17
C ALA A 77 12.80 -2.36 -5.99
N ASP A 78 13.54 -2.42 -7.10
CA ASP A 78 14.99 -2.24 -7.09
C ASP A 78 15.38 -0.82 -6.70
N LYS A 79 14.67 0.18 -7.26
CA LYS A 79 14.79 1.59 -6.92
C LYS A 79 13.44 2.27 -6.91
N ILE A 80 13.36 3.35 -6.14
CA ILE A 80 12.17 4.18 -6.00
C ILE A 80 12.53 5.59 -6.49
N TYR A 81 11.80 6.06 -7.51
CA TYR A 81 11.90 7.40 -8.06
C TYR A 81 10.71 8.23 -7.62
N VAL A 82 10.93 9.51 -7.39
CA VAL A 82 9.92 10.45 -6.88
C VAL A 82 10.01 11.79 -7.61
N ASP A 83 8.95 12.58 -7.62
CA ASP A 83 9.07 14.02 -7.81
C ASP A 83 9.49 14.68 -6.50
N LYS A 84 10.11 15.85 -6.57
CA LYS A 84 10.54 16.61 -5.37
C LYS A 84 9.39 16.94 -4.43
N ALA A 85 8.18 17.11 -4.98
CA ALA A 85 6.96 17.43 -4.25
C ALA A 85 6.10 16.20 -3.91
N SER A 86 6.44 15.00 -4.38
CA SER A 86 5.73 13.76 -4.02
C SER A 86 5.65 13.60 -2.50
N ILE A 87 4.57 13.02 -2.02
CA ILE A 87 4.39 12.69 -0.60
C ILE A 87 4.74 11.21 -0.38
N VAL A 88 5.72 10.92 0.47
CA VAL A 88 6.24 9.55 0.67
C VAL A 88 6.29 9.21 2.16
N GLY A 89 5.95 7.97 2.52
CA GLY A 89 6.11 7.48 3.88
C GLY A 89 4.81 7.00 4.50
N SER A 90 4.35 7.62 5.58
CA SER A 90 3.21 7.13 6.38
C SER A 90 3.39 5.65 6.76
N ILE A 91 4.63 5.31 7.22
CA ILE A 91 4.97 3.94 7.63
C ILE A 91 4.43 3.73 9.03
N GLY A 92 3.16 3.40 9.07
CA GLY A 92 2.37 3.19 10.29
C GLY A 92 1.13 2.38 9.99
N VAL A 93 0.41 2.00 11.05
CA VAL A 93 -0.85 1.25 10.97
C VAL A 93 -1.85 1.92 11.89
N LEU A 94 -3.06 2.09 11.42
CA LEU A 94 -4.15 2.64 12.21
C LEU A 94 -5.39 1.73 12.13
N MET A 95 -6.20 1.80 13.17
CA MET A 95 -7.56 1.29 13.20
C MET A 95 -8.43 2.45 13.68
N ASP A 96 -9.35 2.88 12.85
CA ASP A 96 -10.22 4.01 13.14
C ASP A 96 -11.65 3.54 13.46
N GLY A 97 -12.36 4.30 14.31
CA GLY A 97 -13.73 4.00 14.69
C GLY A 97 -14.36 5.11 15.51
N TYR A 98 -15.68 5.09 15.57
CA TYR A 98 -16.48 6.08 16.34
C TYR A 98 -17.21 5.39 17.48
N GLY A 99 -17.52 6.14 18.55
CA GLY A 99 -18.37 5.70 19.66
C GLY A 99 -19.70 6.43 19.66
N PHE A 100 -20.82 5.70 19.69
CA PHE A 100 -22.16 6.27 19.61
C PHE A 100 -22.99 6.09 20.89
N THR A 101 -22.41 5.53 21.96
CA THR A 101 -23.11 5.23 23.22
C THR A 101 -23.80 6.44 23.81
N GLU A 102 -23.11 7.59 23.90
CA GLU A 102 -23.69 8.81 24.48
C GLU A 102 -24.76 9.44 23.59
N VAL A 103 -24.62 9.34 22.27
CA VAL A 103 -25.64 9.81 21.32
C VAL A 103 -26.92 8.98 21.47
N MET A 104 -26.80 7.65 21.55
CA MET A 104 -27.97 6.79 21.76
C MET A 104 -28.69 7.10 23.05
N LYS A 105 -27.98 7.32 24.17
CA LYS A 105 -28.59 7.73 25.43
C LYS A 105 -29.37 9.04 25.31
N LYS A 106 -28.80 10.04 24.62
CA LYS A 106 -29.44 11.36 24.43
C LYS A 106 -30.71 11.32 23.59
N VAL A 107 -30.78 10.42 22.59
CA VAL A 107 -31.94 10.29 21.69
C VAL A 107 -32.90 9.17 22.13
N GLY A 108 -32.67 8.53 23.28
CA GLY A 108 -33.54 7.48 23.82
C GLY A 108 -33.51 6.17 23.05
N VAL A 109 -32.41 5.87 22.35
CA VAL A 109 -32.21 4.61 21.62
C VAL A 109 -31.58 3.57 22.53
N GLU A 110 -32.25 2.43 22.70
CA GLU A 110 -31.75 1.27 23.43
C GLU A 110 -31.22 0.22 22.45
N ARG A 111 -29.99 -0.22 22.67
CA ARG A 111 -29.42 -1.32 21.91
C ARG A 111 -29.62 -2.66 22.63
N ARG A 112 -30.11 -3.68 21.91
CA ARG A 112 -30.38 -5.01 22.44
C ARG A 112 -29.47 -6.05 21.79
N LEU A 113 -28.14 -5.92 22.03
CA LEU A 113 -27.12 -6.82 21.50
C LEU A 113 -27.21 -8.21 22.15
N ARG A 114 -27.17 -9.26 21.32
CA ARG A 114 -27.01 -10.65 21.75
C ARG A 114 -25.89 -11.28 20.93
N THR A 115 -24.95 -11.92 21.60
CA THR A 115 -23.82 -12.58 20.94
C THR A 115 -23.64 -14.00 21.46
N ALA A 116 -23.17 -14.86 20.59
CA ALA A 116 -22.54 -16.12 20.97
C ALA A 116 -21.04 -15.97 20.74
N GLY A 117 -20.26 -16.22 21.81
CA GLY A 117 -18.81 -15.92 21.84
C GLY A 117 -18.51 -14.64 22.64
N LYS A 118 -17.71 -14.79 23.68
CA LYS A 118 -17.42 -13.77 24.70
C LYS A 118 -16.91 -12.43 24.15
N ASN A 119 -16.17 -12.46 23.05
CA ASN A 119 -15.54 -11.28 22.45
C ASN A 119 -16.12 -10.91 21.07
N LYS A 120 -17.30 -11.46 20.69
CA LYS A 120 -17.85 -11.28 19.35
C LYS A 120 -18.18 -9.84 19.00
N ALA A 121 -18.44 -9.00 20.01
CA ALA A 121 -18.69 -7.57 19.86
C ALA A 121 -17.45 -6.72 20.21
N MET A 122 -16.25 -7.23 19.93
CA MET A 122 -15.03 -6.48 20.15
C MET A 122 -15.02 -5.22 19.28
N LEU A 123 -14.69 -4.05 19.88
CA LEU A 123 -14.64 -2.73 19.24
C LEU A 123 -15.95 -2.26 18.61
N ASP A 124 -17.07 -2.76 19.11
CA ASP A 124 -18.39 -2.34 18.67
C ASP A 124 -18.64 -0.85 19.00
N PRO A 125 -19.01 -0.01 18.00
CA PRO A 125 -19.15 1.42 18.17
C PRO A 125 -20.35 1.84 19.04
N PHE A 126 -21.29 0.91 19.30
CA PHE A 126 -22.49 1.15 20.08
C PHE A 126 -22.43 0.58 21.51
N SER A 127 -21.28 0.05 21.91
CA SER A 127 -21.01 -0.44 23.26
C SER A 127 -19.97 0.42 23.97
N GLU A 128 -19.96 0.36 25.29
CA GLU A 128 -18.92 1.02 26.06
C GLU A 128 -17.54 0.43 25.76
N VAL A 129 -16.53 1.27 25.85
CA VAL A 129 -15.15 0.88 25.59
C VAL A 129 -14.70 -0.18 26.60
N ASN A 130 -14.17 -1.29 26.08
CA ASN A 130 -13.55 -2.33 26.88
C ASN A 130 -12.03 -2.22 26.81
N PRO A 131 -11.33 -1.89 27.93
CA PRO A 131 -9.86 -1.74 27.90
C PRO A 131 -9.09 -2.98 27.45
N LYS A 132 -9.63 -4.18 27.72
CA LYS A 132 -9.01 -5.44 27.25
C LYS A 132 -9.08 -5.58 25.72
N HIS A 133 -10.20 -5.15 25.12
CA HIS A 133 -10.35 -5.16 23.67
C HIS A 133 -9.45 -4.12 23.00
N GLN A 134 -9.31 -2.94 23.60
CA GLN A 134 -8.36 -1.92 23.13
C GLN A 134 -6.91 -2.43 23.19
N ALA A 135 -6.51 -3.05 24.31
CA ALA A 135 -5.16 -3.61 24.42
C ALA A 135 -4.89 -4.70 23.38
N LEU A 136 -5.88 -5.57 23.12
CA LEU A 136 -5.75 -6.60 22.08
C LEU A 136 -5.62 -5.98 20.68
N ALA A 137 -6.45 -4.99 20.36
CA ALA A 137 -6.37 -4.28 19.09
C ALA A 137 -5.00 -3.58 18.93
N GLN A 138 -4.50 -2.94 19.98
CA GLN A 138 -3.17 -2.31 19.96
C GLN A 138 -2.05 -3.32 19.72
N THR A 139 -2.16 -4.53 20.31
CA THR A 139 -1.19 -5.61 20.04
C THR A 139 -1.19 -5.99 18.56
N MET A 140 -2.36 -6.18 17.94
CA MET A 140 -2.47 -6.48 16.52
C MET A 140 -1.88 -5.37 15.64
N LEU A 141 -2.16 -4.09 15.97
CA LEU A 141 -1.59 -2.95 15.26
C LEU A 141 -0.06 -2.94 15.34
N ASN A 142 0.49 -3.21 16.53
CA ASN A 142 1.94 -3.27 16.73
C ASN A 142 2.57 -4.41 15.90
N GLU A 143 1.96 -5.59 15.87
CA GLU A 143 2.44 -6.72 15.06
C GLU A 143 2.47 -6.40 13.57
N ILE A 144 1.39 -5.81 13.03
CA ILE A 144 1.32 -5.41 11.63
C ILE A 144 2.35 -4.30 11.34
N HIS A 145 2.55 -3.38 12.28
CA HIS A 145 3.55 -2.32 12.14
C HIS A 145 4.97 -2.87 12.12
N GLU A 146 5.30 -3.85 12.97
CA GLU A 146 6.61 -4.52 12.92
C GLU A 146 6.84 -5.24 11.58
N GLN A 147 5.81 -5.89 11.02
CA GLN A 147 5.90 -6.48 9.68
C GLN A 147 6.21 -5.40 8.62
N PHE A 148 5.53 -4.25 8.68
CA PHE A 148 5.78 -3.15 7.75
C PHE A 148 7.22 -2.62 7.88
N LYS A 149 7.68 -2.38 9.12
CA LYS A 149 9.07 -1.95 9.37
C LYS A 149 10.08 -2.94 8.79
N ALA A 150 9.86 -4.23 8.97
CA ALA A 150 10.72 -5.27 8.44
C ALA A 150 10.76 -5.25 6.90
N VAL A 151 9.61 -5.06 6.25
CA VAL A 151 9.54 -4.94 4.78
C VAL A 151 10.34 -3.75 4.28
N VAL A 152 10.21 -2.59 4.92
CA VAL A 152 10.95 -1.39 4.54
C VAL A 152 12.45 -1.56 4.77
N ARG A 153 12.86 -2.07 5.93
CA ARG A 153 14.27 -2.34 6.22
C ARG A 153 14.88 -3.31 5.21
N ASN A 154 14.17 -4.39 4.89
CA ASN A 154 14.63 -5.38 3.92
C ASN A 154 14.70 -4.80 2.49
N GLY A 155 13.69 -4.04 2.08
CA GLY A 155 13.63 -3.46 0.74
C GLY A 155 14.63 -2.32 0.53
N ARG A 156 14.85 -1.50 1.54
CA ARG A 156 15.78 -0.38 1.45
C ARG A 156 17.23 -0.77 1.79
N GLY A 157 17.42 -1.75 2.67
CA GLY A 157 18.73 -2.24 3.08
C GLY A 157 19.63 -1.10 3.58
N ALA A 158 20.91 -1.08 3.16
CA ALA A 158 21.89 -0.07 3.55
C ALA A 158 21.57 1.37 3.07
N ARG A 159 20.59 1.53 2.18
CA ARG A 159 20.12 2.87 1.73
C ARG A 159 19.32 3.59 2.80
N LEU A 160 18.64 2.86 3.68
CA LEU A 160 17.78 3.43 4.72
C LEU A 160 18.64 4.15 5.77
N LYS A 161 18.31 5.41 6.02
CA LYS A 161 18.86 6.21 7.11
C LYS A 161 17.78 6.36 8.18
N GLU A 162 17.61 5.30 8.96
CA GLU A 162 16.57 5.20 9.96
C GLU A 162 16.75 6.26 11.06
N THR A 163 15.67 6.97 11.38
CA THR A 163 15.55 7.90 12.48
C THR A 163 14.37 7.47 13.37
N PRO A 164 14.23 8.00 14.59
CA PRO A 164 13.07 7.70 15.43
C PRO A 164 11.72 7.97 14.75
N GLU A 165 11.67 8.96 13.84
CA GLU A 165 10.45 9.34 13.12
C GLU A 165 10.17 8.50 11.88
N THR A 166 11.16 7.79 11.33
CA THR A 166 11.03 7.03 10.08
C THR A 166 9.83 6.09 10.08
N PHE A 167 9.55 5.46 11.21
CA PHE A 167 8.46 4.51 11.40
C PHE A 167 7.34 5.02 12.32
N SER A 168 7.23 6.32 12.48
CA SER A 168 6.21 6.93 13.35
C SER A 168 4.86 7.19 12.67
N GLY A 169 4.74 6.89 11.36
CA GLY A 169 3.58 7.21 10.55
C GLY A 169 3.64 8.59 9.90
N LEU A 170 4.71 9.33 10.05
CA LEU A 170 4.93 10.59 9.36
C LEU A 170 5.17 10.36 7.85
N PHE A 171 5.05 11.44 7.09
CA PHE A 171 5.38 11.47 5.66
C PHE A 171 6.27 12.66 5.35
N TRP A 172 6.97 12.56 4.22
CA TRP A 172 7.99 13.49 3.78
C TRP A 172 7.80 13.90 2.32
N SER A 173 8.34 15.02 1.94
CA SER A 173 8.46 15.35 0.53
C SER A 173 9.42 14.39 -0.18
N GLY A 174 9.35 14.33 -1.51
CA GLY A 174 10.24 13.48 -2.29
C GLY A 174 11.72 13.78 -2.01
N GLU A 175 12.11 15.06 -1.92
CA GLU A 175 13.48 15.42 -1.57
C GLU A 175 13.89 14.95 -0.18
N GLN A 176 13.00 15.05 0.82
CA GLN A 176 13.27 14.56 2.16
C GLN A 176 13.35 13.03 2.19
N SER A 177 12.49 12.35 1.42
CA SER A 177 12.49 10.88 1.34
C SER A 177 13.80 10.33 0.77
N ILE A 178 14.43 11.01 -0.19
CA ILE A 178 15.76 10.65 -0.70
C ILE A 178 16.81 10.80 0.40
N LYS A 179 16.78 11.89 1.16
CA LYS A 179 17.73 12.11 2.27
C LYS A 179 17.63 11.04 3.35
N LEU A 180 16.42 10.52 3.60
CA LEU A 180 16.16 9.45 4.54
C LEU A 180 16.41 8.04 3.95
N GLY A 181 16.71 7.95 2.66
CA GLY A 181 16.89 6.67 1.98
C GLY A 181 15.58 5.92 1.72
N LEU A 182 14.44 6.59 1.86
CA LEU A 182 13.13 6.06 1.51
C LEU A 182 12.89 6.06 0.00
N ALA A 183 13.52 6.97 -0.74
CA ALA A 183 13.60 6.98 -2.20
C ALA A 183 15.05 7.04 -2.65
N ASP A 184 15.29 6.80 -3.94
CA ASP A 184 16.65 6.71 -4.50
C ASP A 184 17.04 7.97 -5.29
N ALA A 185 16.11 8.53 -6.08
CA ALA A 185 16.40 9.67 -6.93
C ALA A 185 15.11 10.39 -7.38
N LEU A 186 15.27 11.56 -7.95
CA LEU A 186 14.21 12.25 -8.66
C LEU A 186 14.04 11.64 -10.06
N GLY A 187 12.78 11.51 -10.52
CA GLY A 187 12.48 11.05 -11.88
C GLY A 187 11.03 10.70 -12.10
N SER A 188 10.51 11.01 -13.29
CA SER A 188 9.21 10.57 -13.78
C SER A 188 9.30 9.19 -14.44
N ALA A 189 8.16 8.59 -14.80
CA ALA A 189 8.13 7.33 -15.54
C ALA A 189 8.88 7.44 -16.89
N ASP A 190 8.65 8.53 -17.63
CA ASP A 190 9.34 8.78 -18.89
C ASP A 190 10.86 8.95 -18.71
N TYR A 191 11.28 9.63 -17.63
CA TYR A 191 12.70 9.76 -17.29
C TYR A 191 13.31 8.38 -17.00
N VAL A 192 12.64 7.54 -16.22
CA VAL A 192 13.13 6.20 -15.87
C VAL A 192 13.19 5.32 -17.11
N ALA A 193 12.20 5.36 -17.99
CA ALA A 193 12.21 4.62 -19.23
C ALA A 193 13.39 5.03 -20.11
N ARG A 194 13.50 6.32 -20.42
CA ARG A 194 14.51 6.86 -21.34
C ARG A 194 15.92 6.82 -20.76
N GLU A 195 16.12 7.29 -19.51
CA GLU A 195 17.46 7.51 -18.97
C GLU A 195 17.99 6.34 -18.13
N VAL A 196 17.11 5.53 -17.54
CA VAL A 196 17.54 4.43 -16.66
C VAL A 196 17.43 3.09 -17.37
N ILE A 197 16.29 2.78 -17.97
CA ILE A 197 16.06 1.53 -18.72
C ILE A 197 16.68 1.62 -20.13
N LYS A 198 16.84 2.87 -20.66
CA LYS A 198 17.33 3.14 -22.01
C LYS A 198 16.39 2.62 -23.11
N GLN A 199 15.09 2.73 -22.85
CA GLN A 199 14.00 2.43 -23.76
C GLN A 199 13.00 3.58 -23.74
N GLU A 200 12.63 4.11 -24.91
CA GLU A 200 11.65 5.20 -25.01
C GLU A 200 10.23 4.68 -25.12
N GLU A 201 10.06 3.48 -25.68
CA GLU A 201 8.74 2.87 -25.82
C GLU A 201 8.25 2.30 -24.49
N ILE A 202 7.09 2.76 -24.07
CA ILE A 202 6.40 2.31 -22.85
C ILE A 202 5.11 1.60 -23.25
N VAL A 203 4.96 0.34 -22.87
CA VAL A 203 3.71 -0.42 -23.01
C VAL A 203 2.98 -0.43 -21.67
N ASP A 204 1.72 -0.02 -21.68
CA ASP A 204 0.89 0.05 -20.46
C ASP A 204 0.11 -1.26 -20.27
N TYR A 205 0.50 -2.03 -19.27
CA TYR A 205 -0.16 -3.28 -18.83
C TYR A 205 -1.17 -3.04 -17.70
N THR A 206 -1.47 -1.79 -17.34
CA THR A 206 -2.41 -1.50 -16.25
C THR A 206 -3.77 -2.14 -16.54
N TYR A 207 -4.24 -2.98 -15.60
CA TYR A 207 -5.55 -3.62 -15.71
C TYR A 207 -6.64 -2.57 -15.87
N GLN A 208 -7.49 -2.78 -16.85
CA GLN A 208 -8.66 -1.93 -17.09
C GLN A 208 -9.93 -2.79 -17.06
N ASP A 209 -10.87 -2.39 -16.22
CA ASP A 209 -12.21 -3.02 -16.25
C ASP A 209 -12.77 -2.98 -17.66
N THR A 210 -13.29 -4.10 -18.12
CA THR A 210 -14.05 -4.15 -19.38
C THR A 210 -15.32 -3.31 -19.28
N VAL A 211 -15.90 -2.94 -20.42
CA VAL A 211 -17.18 -2.21 -20.45
C VAL A 211 -18.25 -3.00 -19.71
N LEU A 212 -18.21 -4.33 -19.81
CA LEU A 212 -19.15 -5.23 -19.13
C LEU A 212 -18.97 -5.19 -17.62
N ASP A 213 -17.73 -5.22 -17.13
CA ASP A 213 -17.43 -5.13 -15.70
C ASP A 213 -17.88 -3.81 -15.09
N ARG A 214 -17.69 -2.71 -15.83
CA ARG A 214 -18.18 -1.38 -15.41
C ARG A 214 -19.70 -1.32 -15.33
N PHE A 215 -20.40 -1.97 -16.26
CA PHE A 215 -21.86 -2.10 -16.24
C PHE A 215 -22.33 -2.99 -15.08
N ALA A 216 -21.71 -4.15 -14.87
CA ALA A 216 -22.03 -5.06 -13.79
C ALA A 216 -21.85 -4.40 -12.41
N LYS A 217 -20.73 -3.69 -12.19
CA LYS A 217 -20.47 -2.92 -10.96
C LYS A 217 -21.52 -1.80 -10.74
N ARG A 218 -22.00 -1.13 -11.80
CA ARG A 218 -23.06 -0.11 -11.70
C ARG A 218 -24.43 -0.70 -11.35
N LEU A 219 -24.69 -1.95 -11.74
CA LEU A 219 -25.94 -2.65 -11.43
C LEU A 219 -25.88 -3.40 -10.08
N GLY A 220 -24.79 -3.27 -9.33
CA GLY A 220 -24.63 -3.94 -8.04
C GLY A 220 -24.45 -5.46 -8.13
N ALA A 221 -24.13 -5.98 -9.31
CA ALA A 221 -23.81 -7.39 -9.50
C ALA A 221 -22.31 -7.58 -9.26
N SER A 222 -21.95 -8.17 -8.10
CA SER A 222 -20.62 -8.74 -7.89
C SER A 222 -20.59 -10.10 -8.58
N MET A 223 -19.73 -10.26 -9.56
CA MET A 223 -19.35 -11.60 -10.02
C MET A 223 -18.19 -12.13 -9.19
#